data_e0a028f227953687af3c2920c6b4f0f9
#
_entry.id   e0a028f227953687af3c2920c6b4f0f9
#
_cell.length_a   1.000
_cell.length_b   1.000
_cell.length_c   1.000
_cell.angle_alpha   90.00
_cell.angle_beta   90.00
_cell.angle_gamma   90.00
#
_symmetry.space_group_name_H-M   'P 1'
#
loop_
_entity.id
_entity.type
_entity.pdbx_description
1 polymer ?
#
loop_
_entity_poly.entity_id
_entity_poly.type
_entity_poly.pdbx_seq_one_letter_code
_entity_poly.pdbx_strand_id
1 'polypeptide(L)'
;MSKIEEKLQALGLTLPQPPAKGGLYTPAKRFGEKLVYISGCGPSVDGTPVVGKLGEEVTQEQGYGYARDSMLNVLAVHKAEVGDL
;
A
#
# COMPACT_ATOMS: atom_id res chain seq x y z
N MET A 1 -17.25 -9.50 -2.70
CA MET A 1 -16.28 -8.44 -3.03
C MET A 1 -16.88 -7.10 -2.63
N SER A 2 -16.11 -6.24 -1.98
CA SER A 2 -16.59 -4.95 -1.53
C SER A 2 -16.73 -3.96 -2.70
N LYS A 3 -17.44 -2.86 -2.45
CA LYS A 3 -17.58 -1.79 -3.43
C LYS A 3 -16.22 -1.18 -3.79
N ILE A 4 -15.31 -1.13 -2.83
CA ILE A 4 -13.96 -0.58 -3.05
C ILE A 4 -13.17 -1.52 -3.96
N GLU A 5 -13.26 -2.83 -3.74
CA GLU A 5 -12.58 -3.79 -4.61
C GLU A 5 -13.16 -3.77 -6.02
N GLU A 6 -14.47 -3.61 -6.16
CA GLU A 6 -15.10 -3.46 -7.47
C GLU A 6 -14.60 -2.20 -8.17
N LYS A 7 -14.44 -1.10 -7.42
CA LYS A 7 -13.93 0.15 -7.98
C LYS A 7 -12.49 0.00 -8.46
N LEU A 8 -11.66 -0.70 -7.70
CA LEU A 8 -10.28 -0.97 -8.11
C LEU A 8 -10.25 -1.75 -9.42
N GLN A 9 -11.08 -2.78 -9.53
CA GLN A 9 -11.17 -3.55 -10.78
C GLN A 9 -11.62 -2.67 -11.96
N ALA A 10 -12.62 -1.81 -11.73
CA ALA A 10 -13.11 -0.92 -12.76
C ALA A 10 -12.02 0.06 -13.23
N LEU A 11 -11.09 0.43 -12.37
CA LEU A 11 -9.97 1.30 -12.69
C LEU A 11 -8.76 0.54 -13.25
N GLY A 12 -8.85 -0.77 -13.38
CA GLY A 12 -7.73 -1.58 -13.86
C GLY A 12 -6.60 -1.74 -12.86
N LEU A 13 -6.89 -1.54 -11.57
CA LEU A 13 -5.90 -1.65 -10.52
C LEU A 13 -6.01 -2.98 -9.80
N THR A 14 -4.87 -3.60 -9.52
CA THR A 14 -4.79 -4.87 -8.80
C THR A 14 -4.01 -4.66 -7.52
N LEU A 15 -4.57 -5.16 -6.40
CA LEU A 15 -3.85 -5.08 -5.13
C LEU A 15 -2.63 -6.00 -5.16
N PRO A 16 -1.48 -5.52 -4.71
CA PRO A 16 -0.30 -6.38 -4.57
C PRO A 16 -0.44 -7.29 -3.35
N GLN A 17 0.49 -8.22 -3.21
CA GLN A 17 0.66 -8.92 -1.94
C GLN A 17 1.10 -7.89 -0.91
N PRO A 18 0.65 -8.02 0.37
CA PRO A 18 1.12 -7.10 1.40
C PRO A 18 2.63 -7.13 1.48
N PRO A 19 3.28 -5.95 1.53
CA PRO A 19 4.74 -5.92 1.59
C PRO A 19 5.26 -6.52 2.90
N ALA A 20 6.44 -7.12 2.85
CA ALA A 20 7.13 -7.56 4.04
C ALA A 20 7.49 -6.33 4.89
N LYS A 21 7.37 -6.45 6.21
CA LYS A 21 7.74 -5.35 7.09
C LYS A 21 9.26 -5.13 7.03
N GLY A 22 9.64 -3.85 6.98
CA GLY A 22 11.05 -3.47 6.86
C GLY A 22 11.78 -3.29 8.19
N GLY A 23 11.17 -3.71 9.31
CA GLY A 23 11.78 -3.53 10.62
C GLY A 23 11.00 -4.24 11.70
N LEU A 24 11.28 -3.88 12.94
CA LEU A 24 10.65 -4.49 14.12
C LEU A 24 9.34 -3.74 14.45
N TYR A 25 8.30 -4.00 13.68
CA TYR A 25 6.99 -3.39 13.90
C TYR A 25 5.90 -4.31 13.36
N THR A 26 4.66 -4.06 13.75
CA THR A 26 3.53 -4.76 13.17
C THR A 26 2.98 -3.95 11.98
N PRO A 27 2.60 -4.59 10.87
CA PRO A 27 2.07 -3.87 9.70
C PRO A 27 0.77 -3.13 10.01
N ALA A 28 -0.08 -3.69 10.88
CA ALA A 28 -1.35 -3.08 11.25
C ALA A 28 -1.71 -3.48 12.67
N LYS A 29 -2.48 -2.62 13.33
CA LYS A 29 -2.96 -2.88 14.69
C LYS A 29 -4.38 -2.39 14.84
N ARG A 30 -5.28 -3.28 15.22
CA ARG A 30 -6.65 -2.89 15.56
C ARG A 30 -6.69 -2.28 16.95
N PHE A 31 -7.54 -1.29 17.13
CA PHE A 31 -7.80 -0.74 18.45
C PHE A 31 -9.23 -0.21 18.48
N GLY A 32 -9.87 -0.34 19.66
CA GLY A 32 -11.30 -0.07 19.75
C GLY A 32 -12.08 -1.09 18.93
N GLU A 33 -13.30 -0.72 18.55
CA GLU A 33 -14.18 -1.62 17.79
C GLU A 33 -14.11 -1.40 16.29
N LYS A 34 -13.70 -0.21 15.84
CA LYS A 34 -13.83 0.18 14.45
C LYS A 34 -12.57 0.83 13.87
N LEU A 35 -11.46 0.79 14.58
CA LEU A 35 -10.27 1.51 14.17
C LEU A 35 -9.08 0.58 13.94
N VAL A 36 -8.26 0.94 12.96
CA VAL A 36 -7.02 0.23 12.63
C VAL A 36 -5.96 1.27 12.33
N TYR A 37 -4.79 1.12 12.95
CA TYR A 37 -3.59 1.84 12.53
C TYR A 37 -2.81 0.98 11.56
N ILE A 38 -2.31 1.60 10.50
CA ILE A 38 -1.46 0.93 9.53
C ILE A 38 -0.09 1.61 9.59
N SER A 39 0.95 0.80 9.73
CA SER A 39 2.33 1.31 9.72
C SER A 39 2.68 1.84 8.34
N GLY A 40 3.71 2.67 8.25
CA GLY A 40 4.12 3.28 7.00
C GLY A 40 4.37 2.26 5.90
N CYS A 41 3.87 2.55 4.71
CA CYS A 41 4.11 1.73 3.52
C CYS A 41 4.72 2.63 2.45
N GLY A 42 5.78 2.15 1.85
CA GLY A 42 6.40 2.82 0.72
C GLY A 42 6.13 2.11 -0.59
N PRO A 43 6.65 2.64 -1.70
CA PRO A 43 6.50 1.99 -3.00
C PRO A 43 7.44 0.80 -3.11
N SER A 44 7.03 -0.20 -3.90
CA SER A 44 7.86 -1.34 -4.19
C SER A 44 7.62 -1.82 -5.61
N VAL A 45 8.64 -2.41 -6.22
CA VAL A 45 8.55 -3.03 -7.54
C VAL A 45 8.96 -4.49 -7.35
N ASP A 46 8.03 -5.40 -7.64
CA ASP A 46 8.25 -6.84 -7.48
C ASP A 46 8.76 -7.20 -6.09
N GLY A 47 8.21 -6.54 -5.07
CA GLY A 47 8.58 -6.80 -3.68
C GLY A 47 9.84 -6.10 -3.21
N THR A 48 10.55 -5.38 -4.10
CA THR A 48 11.76 -4.65 -3.75
C THR A 48 11.44 -3.18 -3.48
N PRO A 49 11.80 -2.62 -2.32
CA PRO A 49 11.53 -1.22 -2.05
C PRO A 49 12.21 -0.30 -3.07
N VAL A 50 11.50 0.74 -3.46
CA VAL A 50 12.01 1.77 -4.35
C VAL A 50 12.63 2.88 -3.50
N VAL A 51 13.83 3.31 -3.86
CA VAL A 51 14.54 4.39 -3.18
C VAL A 51 15.01 5.41 -4.21
N GLY A 52 15.18 6.66 -3.76
CA GLY A 52 15.66 7.74 -4.61
C GLY A 52 15.02 9.06 -4.20
N LYS A 53 15.62 10.15 -4.63
CA LYS A 53 15.14 11.48 -4.34
C LYS A 53 14.39 12.05 -5.54
N LEU A 54 13.22 12.61 -5.27
CA LEU A 54 12.45 13.34 -6.30
C LEU A 54 13.29 14.50 -6.83
N GLY A 55 13.31 14.64 -8.16
CA GLY A 55 14.09 15.67 -8.81
C GLY A 55 15.53 15.27 -9.09
N GLU A 56 15.99 14.14 -8.56
CA GLU A 56 17.32 13.59 -8.85
C GLU A 56 17.17 12.23 -9.54
N GLU A 57 17.11 11.13 -8.76
CA GLU A 57 16.96 9.79 -9.32
C GLU A 57 15.52 9.49 -9.73
N VAL A 58 14.55 10.21 -9.18
CA VAL A 58 13.11 9.97 -9.40
C VAL A 58 12.48 11.23 -9.99
N THR A 59 11.83 11.08 -11.14
CA THR A 59 11.10 12.18 -11.77
C THR A 59 9.76 12.41 -11.06
N GLN A 60 9.12 13.54 -11.32
CA GLN A 60 7.80 13.84 -10.78
C GLN A 60 6.77 12.80 -11.23
N GLU A 61 6.80 12.37 -12.48
CA GLU A 61 5.87 11.36 -12.99
C GLU A 61 6.07 10.02 -12.31
N GLN A 62 7.33 9.62 -12.10
CA GLN A 62 7.63 8.41 -11.35
C GLN A 62 7.14 8.53 -9.91
N GLY A 63 7.30 9.71 -9.30
CA GLY A 63 6.82 9.97 -7.95
C GLY A 63 5.31 9.78 -7.82
N TYR A 64 4.54 10.24 -8.80
CA TYR A 64 3.10 10.00 -8.84
C TYR A 64 2.77 8.52 -8.84
N GLY A 65 3.47 7.75 -9.69
CA GLY A 65 3.27 6.32 -9.75
C GLY A 65 3.63 5.63 -8.45
N TYR A 66 4.74 6.03 -7.84
CA TYR A 66 5.18 5.46 -6.57
C TYR A 66 4.23 5.80 -5.43
N ALA A 67 3.63 6.99 -5.42
CA ALA A 67 2.64 7.35 -4.43
C ALA A 67 1.39 6.47 -4.56
N ARG A 68 0.94 6.22 -5.79
CA ARG A 68 -0.17 5.31 -6.05
C ARG A 68 0.17 3.90 -5.57
N ASP A 69 1.36 3.42 -5.90
CA ASP A 69 1.80 2.07 -5.49
C ASP A 69 1.89 1.96 -3.97
N SER A 70 2.34 3.03 -3.30
CA SER A 70 2.35 3.08 -1.84
C SER A 70 0.95 2.93 -1.27
N MET A 71 -0.03 3.61 -1.85
CA MET A 71 -1.41 3.50 -1.39
C MET A 71 -1.99 2.11 -1.65
N LEU A 72 -1.64 1.49 -2.78
CA LEU A 72 -2.05 0.11 -3.03
C LEU A 72 -1.46 -0.84 -1.99
N ASN A 73 -0.22 -0.62 -1.56
CA ASN A 73 0.39 -1.39 -0.48
C ASN A 73 -0.37 -1.18 0.84
N VAL A 74 -0.77 0.06 1.15
CA VAL A 74 -1.59 0.35 2.33
C VAL A 74 -2.91 -0.42 2.27
N LEU A 75 -3.59 -0.40 1.12
CA LEU A 75 -4.84 -1.13 0.95
C LEU A 75 -4.64 -2.63 1.09
N ALA A 76 -3.52 -3.16 0.59
CA ALA A 76 -3.22 -4.59 0.71
C ALA A 76 -3.03 -4.99 2.17
N VAL A 77 -2.32 -4.17 2.96
CA VAL A 77 -2.13 -4.41 4.39
C VAL A 77 -3.48 -4.33 5.12
N HIS A 78 -4.30 -3.34 4.79
CA HIS A 78 -5.62 -3.18 5.38
C HIS A 78 -6.49 -4.40 5.10
N LYS A 79 -6.52 -4.85 3.86
CA LYS A 79 -7.30 -6.04 3.48
C LYS A 79 -6.82 -7.28 4.23
N ALA A 80 -5.50 -7.45 4.38
CA ALA A 80 -4.95 -8.59 5.11
C ALA A 80 -5.38 -8.56 6.59
N GLU A 81 -5.50 -7.37 7.18
CA GLU A 81 -5.88 -7.23 8.59
C GLU A 81 -7.37 -7.44 8.81
N VAL A 82 -8.23 -6.86 7.97
CA VAL A 82 -9.68 -6.88 8.19
C VAL A 82 -10.43 -7.84 7.27
N GLY A 83 -9.76 -8.41 6.29
CA GLY A 83 -10.35 -9.40 5.37
C GLY A 83 -11.08 -8.81 4.17
N ASP A 84 -11.31 -7.51 4.14
CA ASP A 84 -12.03 -6.83 3.07
C ASP A 84 -11.68 -5.35 3.08
N LEU A 85 -12.13 -4.62 2.09
CA LEU A 85 -11.94 -3.17 2.02
C LEU A 85 -13.28 -2.42 2.29
#